data_1d4c763a1a540e53068a7a7f29ad33ee
#
_entry.id   1d4c763a1a540e53068a7a7f29ad33ee
#
_cell.length_a   1.000
_cell.length_b   1.000
_cell.length_c   1.000
_cell.angle_alpha   90.00
_cell.angle_beta   90.00
_cell.angle_gamma   90.00
#
_symmetry.space_group_name_H-M   'P 1'
#
loop_
_entity.id
_entity.type
_entity.pdbx_description
1 polymer ?
#
loop_
_entity_poly.entity_id
_entity_poly.type
_entity_poly.pdbx_seq_one_letter_code
_entity_poly.pdbx_strand_id
1 'polypeptide(L)'
;MNRIVSTLSIFMLFALLRANAQGCMEPASSSGGVSVIGYIQPEFKVAFNGENADGTSKNDITFNFRRARLGVTGNIPYDFSYYVMAEFSSFQNGPYLLDAFVTYNRFKPWFKVSMGQFKKPFGLELGSTGCQDLYTINRSKVVNELTSPDRDLGVMISGSSGSLKILGLEKENILSYTLSITNGTGKNIEDMDRDKDIIGRLVFAPFDAVSIGGSYLYGKQKNPDVTVLTKDTRMRYGFDVSLKKYNFILQSEYVFGRDEGSKLKGGGCGATPELVQGNFKSNGYFVQLMYNTKWKLMPLMKYETYDSDMEKEDFDHSAYRTSALTFGMNYYANDWVRLQLNYLYNIETSSSTDIVNYNEVPNDMLLMQVQVKLN
;
A
#
# COMPACT_ATOMS: atom_id res chain seq x y z
N MET A 1 25.26 24.62 -36.70
CA MET A 1 24.69 25.25 -35.50
C MET A 1 23.31 24.70 -35.11
N ASN A 2 22.62 23.94 -35.95
CA ASN A 2 21.25 23.43 -35.68
C ASN A 2 21.17 22.02 -35.09
N ARG A 3 22.29 21.34 -34.82
CA ARG A 3 22.27 19.99 -34.19
C ARG A 3 22.55 20.00 -32.67
N ILE A 4 23.09 21.11 -32.15
CA ILE A 4 23.38 21.24 -30.70
C ILE A 4 22.14 21.69 -29.92
N VAL A 5 21.23 22.44 -30.56
CA VAL A 5 20.00 22.92 -29.94
C VAL A 5 18.99 21.78 -29.73
N SER A 6 18.95 20.79 -30.64
CA SER A 6 18.06 19.63 -30.52
C SER A 6 18.44 18.69 -29.37
N THR A 7 19.71 18.57 -29.01
CA THR A 7 20.20 17.72 -27.95
C THR A 7 19.99 18.33 -26.57
N LEU A 8 20.03 19.66 -26.46
CA LEU A 8 19.74 20.35 -25.19
C LEU A 8 18.25 20.34 -24.84
N SER A 9 17.34 20.37 -25.82
CA SER A 9 15.91 20.33 -25.60
C SER A 9 15.42 18.94 -25.16
N ILE A 10 16.12 17.87 -25.55
CA ILE A 10 15.81 16.50 -25.09
C ILE A 10 16.31 16.27 -23.66
N PHE A 11 17.40 16.94 -23.23
CA PHE A 11 17.91 16.85 -21.87
C PHE A 11 17.06 17.63 -20.85
N MET A 12 16.35 18.68 -21.28
CA MET A 12 15.52 19.50 -20.41
C MET A 12 14.14 18.87 -20.12
N LEU A 13 13.70 17.90 -20.93
CA LEU A 13 12.43 17.18 -20.70
C LEU A 13 12.56 15.99 -19.74
N PHE A 14 13.77 15.58 -19.39
CA PHE A 14 14.05 14.49 -18.44
C PHE A 14 14.24 14.93 -16.99
N ALA A 15 14.21 16.25 -16.73
CA ALA A 15 14.49 16.80 -15.40
C ALA A 15 13.28 16.93 -14.47
N LEU A 16 12.07 16.51 -14.88
CA LEU A 16 10.83 16.78 -14.11
C LEU A 16 10.16 15.54 -13.48
N LEU A 17 10.78 14.38 -13.52
CA LEU A 17 10.28 13.22 -12.75
C LEU A 17 11.21 12.91 -11.58
N ARG A 18 11.24 13.80 -10.59
CA ARG A 18 11.78 13.44 -9.27
C ARG A 18 10.81 12.48 -8.61
N ALA A 19 11.07 11.18 -8.70
CA ALA A 19 10.42 10.20 -7.87
C ALA A 19 10.90 10.41 -6.43
N ASN A 20 10.16 11.17 -5.65
CA ASN A 20 10.37 11.22 -4.21
C ASN A 20 10.00 9.84 -3.65
N ALA A 21 10.99 9.05 -3.27
CA ALA A 21 10.82 7.76 -2.60
C ALA A 21 10.39 7.92 -1.12
N GLN A 22 9.69 8.98 -0.79
CA GLN A 22 9.09 9.23 0.51
C GLN A 22 7.59 9.00 0.39
N GLY A 23 7.15 7.84 0.90
CA GLY A 23 5.75 7.45 0.84
C GLY A 23 4.82 8.48 1.45
N CYS A 24 3.67 8.63 0.83
CA CYS A 24 2.44 9.32 1.23
C CYS A 24 2.54 10.70 1.89
N MET A 25 3.69 11.26 2.05
CA MET A 25 3.86 12.63 2.52
C MET A 25 4.11 13.52 1.31
N GLU A 26 3.12 14.29 0.90
CA GLU A 26 3.36 15.38 -0.03
C GLU A 26 4.36 16.35 0.62
N PRO A 27 5.38 16.83 -0.12
CA PRO A 27 6.32 17.78 0.44
C PRO A 27 5.54 19.03 0.86
N ALA A 28 5.74 19.48 2.08
CA ALA A 28 5.23 20.77 2.53
C ALA A 28 5.68 21.85 1.54
N SER A 29 4.77 22.75 1.18
CA SER A 29 5.09 23.82 0.20
C SER A 29 6.34 24.59 0.64
N SER A 30 7.18 24.95 -0.30
CA SER A 30 8.40 25.74 -0.04
C SER A 30 8.12 27.18 0.41
N SER A 31 6.90 27.67 0.23
CA SER A 31 6.41 28.95 0.72
C SER A 31 5.78 28.77 2.10
N GLY A 32 6.14 29.57 3.09
CA GLY A 32 5.68 29.48 4.49
C GLY A 32 4.18 29.70 4.71
N GLY A 33 3.32 29.03 3.93
CA GLY A 33 1.87 29.09 3.97
C GLY A 33 1.22 27.73 4.20
N VAL A 34 -0.08 27.75 4.37
CA VAL A 34 -0.92 26.55 4.42
C VAL A 34 -1.28 26.13 3.00
N SER A 35 -1.02 24.90 2.64
CA SER A 35 -1.48 24.30 1.38
C SER A 35 -2.62 23.34 1.66
N VAL A 36 -3.72 23.49 0.91
CA VAL A 36 -4.81 22.52 0.92
C VAL A 36 -4.41 21.37 0.00
N ILE A 37 -4.56 20.16 0.50
CA ILE A 37 -4.23 18.93 -0.22
C ILE A 37 -5.42 17.98 -0.16
N GLY A 38 -5.51 17.09 -1.13
CA GLY A 38 -6.56 16.08 -1.11
C GLY A 38 -6.84 15.49 -2.46
N TYR A 39 -7.78 14.56 -2.48
CA TYR A 39 -8.26 13.93 -3.71
C TYR A 39 -9.58 13.21 -3.47
N ILE A 40 -10.34 13.06 -4.54
CA ILE A 40 -11.56 12.26 -4.57
C ILE A 40 -11.42 11.14 -5.59
N GLN A 41 -11.99 9.97 -5.27
CA GLN A 41 -11.96 8.76 -6.08
C GLN A 41 -13.35 8.12 -6.13
N PRO A 42 -14.31 8.70 -6.90
CA PRO A 42 -15.54 8.00 -7.24
C PRO A 42 -15.22 6.74 -8.06
N GLU A 43 -15.90 5.66 -7.73
CA GLU A 43 -15.67 4.32 -8.27
C GLU A 43 -16.99 3.70 -8.72
N PHE A 44 -16.97 3.05 -9.87
CA PHE A 44 -17.99 2.12 -10.33
C PHE A 44 -17.43 0.71 -10.25
N LYS A 45 -18.17 -0.18 -9.60
CA LYS A 45 -17.79 -1.58 -9.37
C LYS A 45 -18.87 -2.51 -9.91
N VAL A 46 -18.44 -3.52 -10.67
CA VAL A 46 -19.24 -4.70 -11.00
C VAL A 46 -18.54 -5.91 -10.39
N ALA A 47 -19.25 -6.66 -9.55
CA ALA A 47 -18.79 -7.96 -9.06
C ALA A 47 -19.61 -9.06 -9.77
N PHE A 48 -18.91 -9.97 -10.43
CA PHE A 48 -19.50 -11.08 -11.17
C PHE A 48 -19.64 -12.28 -10.23
N ASN A 49 -20.79 -12.40 -9.56
CA ASN A 49 -21.02 -13.43 -8.53
C ASN A 49 -21.79 -14.66 -9.07
N GLY A 50 -21.87 -14.81 -10.40
CA GLY A 50 -22.56 -15.93 -11.04
C GLY A 50 -24.09 -15.78 -11.04
N GLU A 51 -24.79 -16.92 -11.03
CA GLU A 51 -26.24 -16.99 -11.13
C GLU A 51 -26.85 -17.74 -9.93
N ASN A 52 -28.07 -17.42 -9.61
CA ASN A 52 -28.91 -18.17 -8.67
C ASN A 52 -29.41 -19.48 -9.31
N ALA A 53 -29.96 -20.36 -8.51
CA ALA A 53 -30.54 -21.62 -8.98
C ALA A 53 -31.74 -21.42 -9.98
N ASP A 54 -32.36 -20.25 -9.95
CA ASP A 54 -33.46 -19.85 -10.85
C ASP A 54 -32.95 -19.15 -12.14
N GLY A 55 -31.61 -19.06 -12.35
CA GLY A 55 -31.00 -18.40 -13.50
C GLY A 55 -30.90 -16.86 -13.38
N THR A 56 -31.30 -16.27 -12.26
CA THR A 56 -31.14 -14.83 -12.04
C THR A 56 -29.70 -14.48 -11.71
N SER A 57 -29.18 -13.37 -12.25
CA SER A 57 -27.82 -12.90 -12.00
C SER A 57 -27.65 -12.50 -10.52
N LYS A 58 -26.53 -12.92 -9.91
CA LYS A 58 -26.06 -12.46 -8.58
C LYS A 58 -25.09 -11.30 -8.67
N ASN A 59 -24.88 -10.72 -9.85
CA ASN A 59 -23.89 -9.65 -10.03
C ASN A 59 -24.30 -8.41 -9.25
N ASP A 60 -23.33 -7.87 -8.50
CA ASP A 60 -23.51 -6.61 -7.79
C ASP A 60 -22.95 -5.47 -8.64
N ILE A 61 -23.77 -4.45 -8.85
CA ILE A 61 -23.39 -3.22 -9.57
C ILE A 61 -23.58 -2.06 -8.62
N THR A 62 -22.50 -1.32 -8.35
CA THR A 62 -22.55 -0.22 -7.39
C THR A 62 -21.66 0.95 -7.76
N PHE A 63 -22.09 2.16 -7.38
CA PHE A 63 -21.28 3.35 -7.34
C PHE A 63 -20.89 3.63 -5.89
N ASN A 64 -19.63 3.98 -5.66
CA ASN A 64 -19.15 4.35 -4.33
C ASN A 64 -18.05 5.41 -4.42
N PHE A 65 -17.61 5.91 -3.29
CA PHE A 65 -16.38 6.69 -3.16
C PHE A 65 -15.30 5.83 -2.52
N ARG A 66 -14.33 5.39 -3.32
CA ARG A 66 -13.19 4.63 -2.81
C ARG A 66 -12.40 5.44 -1.78
N ARG A 67 -12.23 6.75 -2.04
CA ARG A 67 -11.64 7.72 -1.10
C ARG A 67 -12.19 9.10 -1.40
N ALA A 68 -12.42 9.87 -0.34
CA ALA A 68 -12.75 11.29 -0.42
C ALA A 68 -11.95 12.00 0.68
N ARG A 69 -10.77 12.49 0.35
CA ARG A 69 -9.78 12.98 1.31
C ARG A 69 -9.52 14.45 1.13
N LEU A 70 -9.49 15.16 2.25
CA LEU A 70 -9.15 16.56 2.31
C LEU A 70 -8.25 16.80 3.51
N GLY A 71 -7.26 17.66 3.34
CA GLY A 71 -6.31 17.95 4.38
C GLY A 71 -5.54 19.23 4.13
N VAL A 72 -4.63 19.49 5.02
CA VAL A 72 -3.74 20.66 4.99
C VAL A 72 -2.33 20.24 5.35
N THR A 73 -1.36 20.88 4.70
CA THR A 73 0.06 20.77 5.03
C THR A 73 0.71 22.13 5.03
N GLY A 74 1.79 22.29 5.76
CA GLY A 74 2.51 23.56 5.78
C GLY A 74 3.79 23.50 6.60
N ASN A 75 4.57 24.58 6.48
CA ASN A 75 5.78 24.77 7.27
C ASN A 75 5.51 25.80 8.37
N ILE A 76 6.06 25.54 9.55
CA ILE A 76 6.08 26.45 10.70
C ILE A 76 7.52 26.96 10.83
N PRO A 77 7.74 28.20 11.26
CA PRO A 77 9.09 28.70 11.57
C PRO A 77 9.87 27.74 12.49
N TYR A 78 11.19 27.80 12.42
CA TYR A 78 12.10 26.94 13.23
C TYR A 78 12.09 25.47 12.88
N ASP A 79 12.06 25.14 11.58
CA ASP A 79 12.26 23.80 11.05
C ASP A 79 11.13 22.79 11.32
N PHE A 80 9.94 23.23 11.61
CA PHE A 80 8.78 22.37 11.76
C PHE A 80 7.90 22.37 10.51
N SER A 81 7.24 21.23 10.26
CA SER A 81 6.15 21.11 9.30
C SER A 81 5.04 20.26 9.89
N TYR A 82 3.83 20.41 9.36
CA TYR A 82 2.68 19.64 9.78
C TYR A 82 1.95 19.06 8.57
N TYR A 83 1.24 17.98 8.82
CA TYR A 83 0.39 17.32 7.85
C TYR A 83 -0.86 16.82 8.57
N VAL A 84 -2.04 17.19 8.06
CA VAL A 84 -3.33 16.76 8.59
C VAL A 84 -4.20 16.35 7.42
N MET A 85 -4.78 15.16 7.45
CA MET A 85 -5.65 14.59 6.42
C MET A 85 -6.83 13.89 7.06
N ALA A 86 -8.04 14.12 6.54
CA ALA A 86 -9.24 13.40 6.93
C ALA A 86 -9.81 12.60 5.76
N GLU A 87 -10.42 11.46 6.07
CA GLU A 87 -11.22 10.65 5.13
C GLU A 87 -12.69 11.00 5.36
N PHE A 88 -13.39 11.38 4.30
CA PHE A 88 -14.81 11.78 4.34
C PHE A 88 -15.74 10.75 3.69
N SER A 89 -15.19 9.73 3.01
CA SER A 89 -16.02 8.70 2.39
C SER A 89 -16.76 7.89 3.44
N SER A 90 -18.10 7.91 3.41
CA SER A 90 -18.95 7.05 4.24
C SER A 90 -18.74 5.56 3.93
N PHE A 91 -18.39 5.21 2.69
CA PHE A 91 -18.02 3.84 2.29
C PHE A 91 -16.70 3.36 2.93
N GLN A 92 -15.95 4.26 3.57
CA GLN A 92 -14.75 3.97 4.35
C GLN A 92 -14.96 4.26 5.85
N ASN A 93 -16.22 4.29 6.29
CA ASN A 93 -16.62 4.64 7.66
C ASN A 93 -16.20 6.08 8.06
N GLY A 94 -16.08 7.00 7.08
CA GLY A 94 -15.81 8.41 7.35
C GLY A 94 -17.03 9.17 7.89
N PRO A 95 -16.82 10.37 8.45
CA PRO A 95 -15.54 11.07 8.52
C PRO A 95 -14.66 10.65 9.72
N TYR A 96 -13.36 10.57 9.49
CA TYR A 96 -12.38 10.34 10.56
C TYR A 96 -11.01 10.95 10.21
N LEU A 97 -10.20 11.20 11.25
CA LEU A 97 -8.82 11.65 11.10
C LEU A 97 -7.98 10.51 10.51
N LEU A 98 -7.39 10.74 9.34
CA LEU A 98 -6.59 9.73 8.65
C LEU A 98 -5.10 9.83 9.04
N ASP A 99 -4.52 10.98 8.83
CA ASP A 99 -3.14 11.30 9.17
C ASP A 99 -3.10 12.64 9.91
N ALA A 100 -2.34 12.76 11.00
CA ALA A 100 -2.11 14.02 11.72
C ALA A 100 -0.78 13.93 12.46
N PHE A 101 0.23 14.63 11.98
CA PHE A 101 1.55 14.62 12.57
C PHE A 101 2.31 15.93 12.34
N VAL A 102 3.26 16.17 13.23
CA VAL A 102 4.23 17.27 13.14
C VAL A 102 5.61 16.66 12.91
N THR A 103 6.41 17.30 12.05
CA THR A 103 7.76 16.86 11.73
C THR A 103 8.78 17.96 12.01
N TYR A 104 9.84 17.59 12.74
CA TYR A 104 11.02 18.41 12.91
C TYR A 104 12.04 18.09 11.81
N ASN A 105 12.44 19.10 11.04
CA ASN A 105 13.11 18.95 9.75
C ASN A 105 14.54 19.52 9.70
N ARG A 106 15.08 20.05 10.83
CA ARG A 106 16.33 20.82 10.87
C ARG A 106 17.54 20.10 10.24
N PHE A 107 17.58 18.78 10.41
CA PHE A 107 18.72 17.99 9.95
C PHE A 107 18.50 17.26 8.62
N LYS A 108 17.56 17.77 7.79
CA LYS A 108 17.39 17.23 6.43
C LYS A 108 18.71 17.31 5.66
N PRO A 109 18.99 16.33 4.81
CA PRO A 109 18.19 15.13 4.48
C PRO A 109 18.44 13.95 5.43
N TRP A 110 19.43 14.02 6.31
CA TRP A 110 19.93 12.89 7.08
C TRP A 110 18.96 12.40 8.16
N PHE A 111 18.22 13.33 8.78
CA PHE A 111 17.44 13.02 9.96
C PHE A 111 16.21 13.93 10.06
N LYS A 112 15.03 13.34 10.27
CA LYS A 112 13.76 13.99 10.58
C LYS A 112 13.04 13.21 11.65
N VAL A 113 12.33 13.88 12.55
CA VAL A 113 11.48 13.26 13.56
C VAL A 113 10.04 13.68 13.32
N SER A 114 9.15 12.73 13.19
CA SER A 114 7.70 12.96 13.08
C SER A 114 6.99 12.37 14.29
N MET A 115 5.99 13.05 14.81
CA MET A 115 5.16 12.57 15.90
C MET A 115 3.69 12.82 15.61
N GLY A 116 2.86 11.82 15.85
CA GLY A 116 1.42 11.85 15.60
C GLY A 116 0.91 10.57 14.96
N GLN A 117 -0.23 10.66 14.28
CA GLN A 117 -0.82 9.56 13.53
C GLN A 117 -0.34 9.61 12.08
N PHE A 118 0.29 8.54 11.65
CA PHE A 118 0.86 8.44 10.30
C PHE A 118 0.73 7.03 9.75
N LYS A 119 0.93 6.91 8.45
CA LYS A 119 0.96 5.63 7.74
C LYS A 119 2.21 4.84 8.10
N LYS A 120 2.04 3.56 8.43
CA LYS A 120 3.15 2.67 8.81
C LYS A 120 4.20 2.59 7.69
N PRO A 121 5.49 2.78 7.98
CA PRO A 121 6.56 2.72 6.99
C PRO A 121 6.97 1.28 6.69
N PHE A 122 6.08 0.50 6.06
CA PHE A 122 6.34 -0.89 5.72
C PHE A 122 6.06 -1.14 4.23
N GLY A 123 7.01 -1.76 3.53
CA GLY A 123 6.87 -2.21 2.16
C GLY A 123 6.79 -1.09 1.11
N LEU A 124 6.57 -1.49 -0.14
CA LEU A 124 6.47 -0.59 -1.28
C LEU A 124 5.07 0.02 -1.39
N GLU A 125 4.02 -0.81 -1.46
CA GLU A 125 2.65 -0.32 -1.65
C GLU A 125 2.09 0.40 -0.42
N LEU A 126 2.45 -0.02 0.79
CA LEU A 126 2.03 0.70 1.98
C LEU A 126 3.00 1.86 2.28
N GLY A 127 4.27 1.59 2.56
CA GLY A 127 5.21 2.57 3.10
C GLY A 127 5.66 3.62 2.10
N SER A 128 5.95 3.22 0.86
CA SER A 128 6.57 4.11 -0.13
C SER A 128 5.62 4.70 -1.16
N THR A 129 4.47 4.07 -1.43
CA THR A 129 3.54 4.52 -2.46
C THR A 129 2.36 5.28 -1.86
N GLY A 130 2.07 6.46 -2.38
CA GLY A 130 0.87 7.22 -2.06
C GLY A 130 -0.40 6.46 -2.44
N CYS A 131 -1.47 6.59 -1.64
CA CYS A 131 -2.74 5.98 -2.02
C CYS A 131 -3.28 6.52 -3.35
N GLN A 132 -2.93 7.75 -3.69
CA GLN A 132 -3.23 8.42 -4.95
C GLN A 132 -2.29 8.01 -6.09
N ASP A 133 -1.16 7.36 -5.78
CA ASP A 133 -0.11 7.01 -6.75
C ASP A 133 -0.07 5.51 -7.04
N LEU A 134 -0.95 4.72 -6.44
CA LEU A 134 -1.13 3.30 -6.76
C LEU A 134 -1.48 3.14 -8.25
N TYR A 135 -0.82 2.21 -8.92
CA TYR A 135 -1.09 1.92 -10.32
C TYR A 135 -2.38 1.13 -10.52
N THR A 136 -2.72 0.26 -9.57
CA THR A 136 -4.04 -0.41 -9.48
C THR A 136 -4.96 0.36 -8.52
N ILE A 137 -6.26 0.23 -8.69
CA ILE A 137 -7.26 0.87 -7.81
C ILE A 137 -7.12 0.38 -6.38
N ASN A 138 -6.88 -0.93 -6.21
CA ASN A 138 -6.67 -1.55 -4.91
C ASN A 138 -5.20 -1.87 -4.67
N ARG A 139 -4.77 -1.84 -3.40
CA ARG A 139 -3.53 -2.47 -2.97
C ARG A 139 -3.64 -3.99 -3.09
N SER A 140 -2.50 -4.64 -3.19
CA SER A 140 -2.39 -6.09 -3.15
C SER A 140 -3.00 -6.66 -1.88
N LYS A 141 -3.64 -7.83 -2.00
CA LYS A 141 -4.25 -8.52 -0.87
C LYS A 141 -3.23 -8.80 0.24
N VAL A 142 -2.05 -9.32 -0.12
CA VAL A 142 -0.96 -9.58 0.84
C VAL A 142 -0.59 -8.35 1.66
N VAL A 143 -0.49 -7.18 1.02
CA VAL A 143 -0.16 -5.92 1.72
C VAL A 143 -1.32 -5.51 2.64
N ASN A 144 -2.56 -5.58 2.18
CA ASN A 144 -3.71 -5.24 3.02
C ASN A 144 -3.84 -6.14 4.25
N GLU A 145 -3.67 -7.45 4.09
CA GLU A 145 -3.85 -8.43 5.16
C GLU A 145 -2.69 -8.40 6.16
N LEU A 146 -1.44 -8.40 5.68
CA LEU A 146 -0.28 -8.55 6.56
C LEU A 146 0.23 -7.24 7.16
N THR A 147 -0.15 -6.09 6.64
CA THR A 147 0.31 -4.78 7.16
C THR A 147 -0.77 -4.00 7.92
N SER A 148 -1.98 -4.56 8.04
CA SER A 148 -3.07 -3.97 8.81
C SER A 148 -2.72 -3.90 10.32
N PRO A 149 -3.14 -2.83 11.02
CA PRO A 149 -3.71 -1.59 10.53
C PRO A 149 -2.70 -0.73 9.78
N ASP A 150 -3.13 -0.03 8.73
CA ASP A 150 -2.26 0.71 7.81
C ASP A 150 -1.70 2.02 8.38
N ARG A 151 -2.30 2.52 9.47
CA ARG A 151 -1.90 3.73 10.19
C ARG A 151 -1.91 3.51 11.68
N ASP A 152 -1.08 4.31 12.36
CA ASP A 152 -0.98 4.22 13.80
C ASP A 152 -0.43 5.53 14.40
N LEU A 153 -0.61 5.70 15.70
CA LEU A 153 -0.11 6.82 16.48
C LEU A 153 1.28 6.47 17.06
N GLY A 154 2.24 7.37 16.91
CA GLY A 154 3.58 7.13 17.44
C GLY A 154 4.62 8.17 17.04
N VAL A 155 5.89 7.74 17.09
CA VAL A 155 7.05 8.53 16.68
C VAL A 155 7.77 7.81 15.55
N MET A 156 8.19 8.58 14.56
CA MET A 156 8.91 8.09 13.39
C MET A 156 10.16 8.92 13.16
N ILE A 157 11.28 8.24 12.94
CA ILE A 157 12.54 8.82 12.52
C ILE A 157 12.77 8.41 11.07
N SER A 158 13.12 9.36 10.21
CA SER A 158 13.41 9.08 8.81
C SER A 158 14.52 9.96 8.29
N GLY A 159 15.23 9.48 7.27
CA GLY A 159 16.30 10.23 6.63
C GLY A 159 16.84 9.53 5.40
N SER A 160 17.84 10.16 4.81
CA SER A 160 18.54 9.64 3.64
C SER A 160 20.00 10.04 3.63
N SER A 161 20.78 9.41 2.75
CA SER A 161 22.21 9.69 2.59
C SER A 161 22.53 11.11 2.08
N GLY A 162 21.51 11.84 1.63
CA GLY A 162 21.74 13.11 0.93
C GLY A 162 22.43 12.91 -0.43
N SER A 163 23.15 13.93 -0.87
CA SER A 163 23.96 13.86 -2.09
C SER A 163 25.28 13.14 -1.82
N LEU A 164 25.56 12.08 -2.56
CA LEU A 164 26.79 11.31 -2.53
C LEU A 164 27.44 11.26 -3.92
N LYS A 165 28.76 11.40 -3.96
CA LYS A 165 29.55 11.26 -5.18
C LYS A 165 30.06 9.82 -5.30
N ILE A 166 29.53 9.03 -6.22
CA ILE A 166 29.93 7.64 -6.45
C ILE A 166 30.40 7.52 -7.91
N LEU A 167 31.62 7.05 -8.13
CA LEU A 167 32.23 6.88 -9.45
C LEU A 167 32.16 8.15 -10.32
N GLY A 168 32.29 9.33 -9.70
CA GLY A 168 32.24 10.61 -10.40
C GLY A 168 30.85 11.15 -10.72
N LEU A 169 29.79 10.39 -10.45
CA LEU A 169 28.39 10.80 -10.59
C LEU A 169 27.83 11.24 -9.23
N GLU A 170 27.21 12.41 -9.22
CA GLU A 170 26.49 12.89 -8.03
C GLU A 170 25.09 12.25 -8.00
N LYS A 171 24.77 11.56 -6.91
CA LYS A 171 23.50 10.88 -6.69
C LYS A 171 22.91 11.30 -5.36
N GLU A 172 21.63 11.64 -5.38
CA GLU A 172 20.87 11.99 -4.18
C GLU A 172 20.13 10.75 -3.64
N ASN A 173 20.13 10.62 -2.31
CA ASN A 173 19.27 9.66 -1.59
C ASN A 173 19.45 8.20 -2.00
N ILE A 174 20.71 7.77 -2.22
CA ILE A 174 21.03 6.38 -2.55
C ILE A 174 20.55 5.41 -1.47
N LEU A 175 20.65 5.81 -0.22
CA LEU A 175 20.13 5.08 0.93
C LEU A 175 19.10 5.95 1.65
N SER A 176 17.92 5.39 1.90
CA SER A 176 16.87 6.02 2.71
C SER A 176 16.41 5.04 3.79
N TYR A 177 16.12 5.55 4.96
CA TYR A 177 15.66 4.76 6.08
C TYR A 177 14.50 5.39 6.82
N THR A 178 13.70 4.55 7.43
CA THR A 178 12.62 4.95 8.33
C THR A 178 12.53 3.95 9.46
N LEU A 179 12.39 4.45 10.69
CA LEU A 179 12.15 3.66 11.89
C LEU A 179 11.00 4.31 12.66
N SER A 180 10.02 3.54 13.09
CA SER A 180 8.93 4.03 13.91
C SER A 180 8.64 3.14 15.09
N ILE A 181 8.15 3.77 16.16
CA ILE A 181 7.58 3.13 17.33
C ILE A 181 6.15 3.65 17.44
N THR A 182 5.19 2.72 17.41
CA THR A 182 3.76 3.07 17.40
C THR A 182 2.98 2.24 18.42
N ASN A 183 1.75 2.64 18.71
CA ASN A 183 0.91 1.94 19.69
C ASN A 183 0.56 0.49 19.29
N GLY A 184 0.47 0.19 17.98
CA GLY A 184 0.08 -1.14 17.50
C GLY A 184 -1.43 -1.31 17.35
N THR A 185 -2.24 -0.43 17.94
CA THR A 185 -3.71 -0.54 17.98
C THR A 185 -4.41 -0.01 16.73
N GLY A 186 -3.72 0.84 15.96
CA GLY A 186 -4.27 1.45 14.74
C GLY A 186 -4.75 2.88 14.93
N LYS A 187 -5.35 3.41 13.84
CA LYS A 187 -5.79 4.81 13.78
C LYS A 187 -6.98 5.09 14.70
N ASN A 188 -6.96 6.25 15.38
CA ASN A 188 -8.05 6.78 16.19
C ASN A 188 -8.50 5.84 17.34
N ILE A 189 -7.62 4.95 17.76
CA ILE A 189 -7.87 4.02 18.87
C ILE A 189 -6.90 4.36 20.00
N GLU A 190 -7.43 4.48 21.22
CA GLU A 190 -6.62 4.67 22.42
C GLU A 190 -5.81 3.40 22.70
N ASP A 191 -4.57 3.60 23.12
CA ASP A 191 -3.70 2.49 23.50
C ASP A 191 -4.13 1.93 24.87
N MET A 192 -4.54 0.67 24.88
CA MET A 192 -5.00 -0.01 26.09
C MET A 192 -3.93 -0.92 26.71
N ASP A 193 -2.73 -0.97 26.13
CA ASP A 193 -1.63 -1.77 26.67
C ASP A 193 -0.31 -1.01 26.67
N ARG A 194 0.77 -1.69 27.12
CA ARG A 194 2.10 -1.09 27.20
C ARG A 194 3.01 -1.53 26.04
N ASP A 195 2.52 -2.44 25.21
CA ASP A 195 3.30 -2.98 24.12
C ASP A 195 3.28 -2.01 22.93
N LYS A 196 4.34 -1.97 22.17
CA LYS A 196 4.50 -1.08 21.02
C LYS A 196 4.94 -1.87 19.79
N ASP A 197 4.47 -1.43 18.64
CA ASP A 197 4.99 -1.88 17.36
C ASP A 197 6.28 -1.14 17.02
N ILE A 198 7.29 -1.88 16.60
CA ILE A 198 8.53 -1.35 16.05
C ILE A 198 8.57 -1.68 14.56
N ILE A 199 8.71 -0.67 13.72
CA ILE A 199 8.68 -0.83 12.27
C ILE A 199 9.90 -0.16 11.67
N GLY A 200 10.69 -0.91 10.91
CA GLY A 200 11.85 -0.41 10.20
C GLY A 200 11.75 -0.64 8.70
N ARG A 201 12.18 0.32 7.91
CA ARG A 201 12.32 0.22 6.45
C ARG A 201 13.64 0.81 5.99
N LEU A 202 14.32 0.10 5.09
CA LEU A 202 15.52 0.54 4.42
C LEU A 202 15.31 0.43 2.91
N VAL A 203 15.70 1.46 2.17
CA VAL A 203 15.61 1.50 0.70
C VAL A 203 16.96 1.86 0.13
N PHE A 204 17.44 1.04 -0.80
CA PHE A 204 18.66 1.25 -1.55
C PHE A 204 18.33 1.51 -3.02
N ALA A 205 18.64 2.71 -3.50
CA ALA A 205 18.36 3.19 -4.85
C ALA A 205 19.62 3.72 -5.52
N PRO A 206 20.54 2.83 -5.96
CA PRO A 206 21.83 3.24 -6.52
C PRO A 206 21.70 3.95 -7.86
N PHE A 207 20.59 3.69 -8.58
CA PHE A 207 20.27 4.30 -9.87
C PHE A 207 18.80 4.70 -9.88
N ASP A 208 18.44 5.70 -10.67
CA ASP A 208 17.04 6.15 -10.83
C ASP A 208 16.13 5.04 -11.40
N ALA A 209 16.76 4.08 -12.07
CA ALA A 209 16.10 2.92 -12.64
C ALA A 209 15.83 1.78 -11.65
N VAL A 210 16.49 1.76 -10.49
CA VAL A 210 16.50 0.60 -9.58
C VAL A 210 16.30 1.05 -8.15
N SER A 211 15.31 0.48 -7.47
CA SER A 211 15.10 0.62 -6.04
C SER A 211 14.84 -0.75 -5.43
N ILE A 212 15.49 -1.06 -4.33
CA ILE A 212 15.34 -2.30 -3.56
C ILE A 212 15.02 -1.89 -2.13
N GLY A 213 13.96 -2.45 -1.56
CA GLY A 213 13.51 -2.18 -0.21
C GLY A 213 13.47 -3.41 0.68
N GLY A 214 13.78 -3.22 1.96
CA GLY A 214 13.57 -4.21 3.01
C GLY A 214 12.80 -3.59 4.15
N SER A 215 11.86 -4.32 4.74
CA SER A 215 11.04 -3.85 5.86
C SER A 215 10.88 -4.93 6.92
N TYR A 216 10.80 -4.49 8.16
CA TYR A 216 10.56 -5.35 9.31
C TYR A 216 9.55 -4.69 10.25
N LEU A 217 8.61 -5.49 10.77
CA LEU A 217 7.67 -5.10 11.81
C LEU A 217 7.68 -6.16 12.91
N TYR A 218 7.78 -5.70 14.14
CA TYR A 218 7.59 -6.48 15.34
C TYR A 218 6.61 -5.77 16.26
N GLY A 219 5.61 -6.49 16.75
CA GLY A 219 4.63 -5.95 17.68
C GLY A 219 3.98 -7.03 18.52
N LYS A 220 3.29 -6.59 19.56
CA LYS A 220 2.43 -7.43 20.39
C LYS A 220 1.04 -6.83 20.41
N GLN A 221 0.03 -7.64 20.15
CA GLN A 221 -1.37 -7.21 20.18
C GLN A 221 -2.16 -8.07 21.16
N LYS A 222 -3.14 -7.45 21.81
CA LYS A 222 -4.24 -8.22 22.42
C LYS A 222 -5.17 -8.66 21.30
N ASN A 223 -5.53 -9.93 21.30
CA ASN A 223 -6.60 -10.40 20.42
C ASN A 223 -7.93 -9.92 20.97
N PRO A 224 -8.68 -9.05 20.29
CA PRO A 224 -9.95 -8.51 20.79
C PRO A 224 -11.04 -9.59 20.92
N ASP A 225 -10.90 -10.70 20.19
CA ASP A 225 -11.91 -11.78 20.15
C ASP A 225 -11.71 -12.85 21.23
N VAL A 226 -10.69 -12.70 22.07
CA VAL A 226 -10.34 -13.70 23.08
C VAL A 226 -10.51 -13.12 24.47
N THR A 227 -11.38 -13.75 25.25
CA THR A 227 -11.60 -13.44 26.68
C THR A 227 -10.37 -13.74 27.55
N VAL A 228 -9.39 -14.46 27.03
CA VAL A 228 -8.13 -14.76 27.70
C VAL A 228 -7.10 -13.74 27.27
N LEU A 229 -6.49 -13.05 28.24
CA LEU A 229 -5.47 -12.01 28.05
C LEU A 229 -4.14 -12.59 27.56
N THR A 230 -4.14 -13.22 26.40
CA THR A 230 -2.89 -13.63 25.73
C THR A 230 -2.37 -12.48 24.87
N LYS A 231 -1.09 -12.21 24.97
CA LYS A 231 -0.40 -11.24 24.12
C LYS A 231 0.12 -11.98 22.90
N ASP A 232 -0.50 -11.70 21.78
CA ASP A 232 -0.10 -12.29 20.51
C ASP A 232 1.09 -11.51 19.93
N THR A 233 2.16 -12.21 19.61
CA THR A 233 3.33 -11.61 18.94
C THR A 233 3.09 -11.59 17.44
N ARG A 234 3.39 -10.46 16.81
CA ARG A 234 3.27 -10.26 15.37
C ARG A 234 4.61 -9.86 14.77
N MET A 235 5.08 -10.62 13.79
CA MET A 235 6.28 -10.32 13.03
C MET A 235 5.97 -10.27 11.53
N ARG A 236 6.55 -9.29 10.84
CA ARG A 236 6.43 -9.15 9.38
C ARG A 236 7.79 -8.85 8.78
N TYR A 237 8.09 -9.50 7.67
CA TYR A 237 9.27 -9.26 6.84
C TYR A 237 8.80 -8.90 5.44
N GLY A 238 9.26 -7.78 4.91
CA GLY A 238 8.91 -7.31 3.57
C GLY A 238 10.16 -7.10 2.73
N PHE A 239 10.10 -7.51 1.46
CA PHE A 239 11.14 -7.27 0.46
C PHE A 239 10.47 -6.75 -0.80
N ASP A 240 11.01 -5.69 -1.36
CA ASP A 240 10.44 -5.09 -2.56
C ASP A 240 11.51 -4.63 -3.55
N VAL A 241 11.10 -4.57 -4.82
CA VAL A 241 11.91 -4.08 -5.92
C VAL A 241 11.07 -3.23 -6.86
N SER A 242 11.65 -2.13 -7.35
CA SER A 242 11.08 -1.32 -8.41
C SER A 242 12.15 -1.07 -9.47
N LEU A 243 11.85 -1.45 -10.72
CA LEU A 243 12.72 -1.26 -11.87
C LEU A 243 12.02 -0.37 -12.90
N LYS A 244 12.74 0.63 -13.43
CA LYS A 244 12.22 1.56 -14.44
C LYS A 244 13.20 1.63 -15.60
N LYS A 245 12.79 1.20 -16.79
CA LYS A 245 13.63 1.25 -18.00
C LYS A 245 12.77 1.32 -19.26
N TYR A 246 13.14 2.16 -20.22
CA TYR A 246 12.49 2.29 -21.53
C TYR A 246 10.95 2.41 -21.46
N ASN A 247 10.43 3.24 -20.58
CA ASN A 247 8.99 3.38 -20.33
C ASN A 247 8.31 2.19 -19.63
N PHE A 248 9.01 1.11 -19.37
CA PHE A 248 8.53 0.02 -18.53
C PHE A 248 8.79 0.32 -17.07
N ILE A 249 7.84 -0.05 -16.24
CA ILE A 249 7.95 -0.05 -14.78
C ILE A 249 7.57 -1.45 -14.31
N LEU A 250 8.50 -2.12 -13.63
CA LEU A 250 8.26 -3.39 -12.96
C LEU A 250 8.36 -3.16 -11.46
N GLN A 251 7.34 -3.61 -10.73
CA GLN A 251 7.35 -3.58 -9.27
C GLN A 251 6.93 -4.94 -8.73
N SER A 252 7.57 -5.32 -7.63
CA SER A 252 7.23 -6.53 -6.89
C SER A 252 7.45 -6.30 -5.40
N GLU A 253 6.61 -6.91 -4.59
CA GLU A 253 6.75 -6.93 -3.14
C GLU A 253 6.37 -8.33 -2.63
N TYR A 254 7.18 -8.87 -1.74
CA TYR A 254 6.94 -10.10 -1.00
C TYR A 254 6.80 -9.75 0.49
N VAL A 255 5.78 -10.29 1.15
CA VAL A 255 5.59 -10.14 2.58
C VAL A 255 5.42 -11.52 3.22
N PHE A 256 6.18 -11.76 4.27
CA PHE A 256 6.05 -12.93 5.14
C PHE A 256 5.57 -12.47 6.51
N GLY A 257 4.58 -13.16 7.07
CA GLY A 257 4.01 -12.95 8.39
C GLY A 257 4.18 -14.17 9.29
N ARG A 258 4.48 -13.90 10.57
CA ARG A 258 4.44 -14.88 11.65
C ARG A 258 3.70 -14.28 12.83
N ASP A 259 2.63 -14.94 13.24
CA ASP A 259 1.83 -14.58 14.41
C ASP A 259 1.91 -15.72 15.43
N GLU A 260 2.34 -15.40 16.65
CA GLU A 260 2.37 -16.33 17.78
C GLU A 260 1.25 -15.93 18.74
N GLY A 261 0.34 -16.84 19.03
CA GLY A 261 -0.77 -16.58 19.95
C GLY A 261 -2.01 -17.38 19.62
N SER A 262 -3.16 -16.78 19.84
CA SER A 262 -4.46 -17.44 19.73
C SER A 262 -5.23 -16.94 18.50
N LYS A 263 -5.75 -17.87 17.70
CA LYS A 263 -6.71 -17.58 16.62
C LYS A 263 -7.97 -18.41 16.79
N LEU A 264 -9.12 -17.83 16.46
CA LEU A 264 -10.37 -18.56 16.32
C LEU A 264 -10.32 -19.32 14.98
N LYS A 265 -10.49 -20.64 15.03
CA LYS A 265 -10.61 -21.50 13.85
C LYS A 265 -12.01 -22.12 13.80
N GLY A 266 -12.57 -22.22 12.59
CA GLY A 266 -13.91 -22.78 12.38
C GLY A 266 -15.02 -21.75 12.58
N GLY A 267 -16.27 -22.20 12.74
CA GLY A 267 -17.46 -21.35 12.89
C GLY A 267 -18.32 -21.26 11.63
N GLY A 268 -18.01 -22.04 10.59
CA GLY A 268 -18.89 -22.18 9.43
C GLY A 268 -20.10 -23.08 9.73
N CYS A 269 -21.27 -22.73 9.17
CA CYS A 269 -22.52 -23.54 9.21
C CYS A 269 -22.96 -24.04 10.62
N GLY A 270 -22.83 -23.20 11.67
CA GLY A 270 -23.35 -23.51 13.00
C GLY A 270 -22.37 -24.20 13.94
N ALA A 271 -21.12 -24.41 13.53
CA ALA A 271 -20.07 -24.88 14.43
C ALA A 271 -19.55 -23.70 15.30
N THR A 272 -19.31 -23.96 16.58
CA THR A 272 -18.65 -22.97 17.46
C THR A 272 -17.20 -22.83 17.07
N PRO A 273 -16.68 -21.58 16.91
CA PRO A 273 -15.27 -21.36 16.67
C PRO A 273 -14.41 -21.93 17.79
N GLU A 274 -13.33 -22.63 17.46
CA GLU A 274 -12.39 -23.18 18.42
C GLU A 274 -11.19 -22.23 18.55
N LEU A 275 -10.78 -21.93 19.79
CA LEU A 275 -9.59 -21.15 20.07
C LEU A 275 -8.34 -22.05 19.97
N VAL A 276 -7.53 -21.84 18.93
CA VAL A 276 -6.29 -22.58 18.71
C VAL A 276 -5.11 -21.68 19.03
N GLN A 277 -4.26 -22.16 19.93
CA GLN A 277 -2.96 -21.52 20.20
C GLN A 277 -1.87 -22.10 19.31
N GLY A 278 -1.01 -21.24 18.75
CA GLY A 278 0.06 -21.72 17.89
C GLY A 278 0.88 -20.61 17.24
N ASN A 279 1.74 -21.05 16.33
CA ASN A 279 2.46 -20.20 15.41
C ASN A 279 1.79 -20.26 14.05
N PHE A 280 1.28 -19.14 13.57
CA PHE A 280 0.62 -19.04 12.28
C PHE A 280 1.53 -18.33 11.30
N LYS A 281 1.87 -18.98 10.21
CA LYS A 281 2.71 -18.41 9.15
C LYS A 281 1.85 -18.10 7.94
N SER A 282 2.04 -16.92 7.40
CA SER A 282 1.36 -16.45 6.20
C SER A 282 2.33 -15.73 5.28
N ASN A 283 2.10 -15.78 4.00
CA ASN A 283 2.91 -15.05 3.04
C ASN A 283 2.11 -14.65 1.80
N GLY A 284 2.74 -13.86 0.98
CA GLY A 284 2.25 -13.55 -0.35
C GLY A 284 3.15 -12.58 -1.06
N TYR A 285 2.86 -12.38 -2.32
CA TYR A 285 3.58 -11.42 -3.14
C TYR A 285 2.70 -10.89 -4.26
N PHE A 286 3.16 -9.80 -4.83
CA PHE A 286 2.68 -9.36 -6.13
C PHE A 286 3.84 -9.03 -7.07
N VAL A 287 3.56 -9.11 -8.35
CA VAL A 287 4.40 -8.60 -9.44
C VAL A 287 3.51 -7.82 -10.37
N GLN A 288 3.89 -6.58 -10.67
CA GLN A 288 3.14 -5.74 -11.61
C GLN A 288 4.06 -5.11 -12.65
N LEU A 289 3.60 -5.12 -13.90
CA LEU A 289 4.28 -4.54 -15.04
C LEU A 289 3.41 -3.46 -15.65
N MET A 290 3.96 -2.27 -15.84
CA MET A 290 3.33 -1.13 -16.46
C MET A 290 4.16 -0.62 -17.63
N TYR A 291 3.48 -0.03 -18.62
CA TYR A 291 4.13 0.59 -19.76
C TYR A 291 3.58 2.00 -20.03
N ASN A 292 4.45 3.01 -19.97
CA ASN A 292 4.11 4.39 -20.27
C ASN A 292 4.07 4.61 -21.79
N THR A 293 2.88 4.82 -22.35
CA THR A 293 2.74 5.18 -23.78
C THR A 293 2.88 6.69 -23.99
N LYS A 294 3.10 7.08 -25.26
CA LYS A 294 3.11 8.49 -25.65
C LYS A 294 1.72 9.16 -25.59
N TRP A 295 0.66 8.38 -25.48
CA TRP A 295 -0.74 8.85 -25.47
C TRP A 295 -1.29 9.08 -24.06
N LYS A 296 -0.44 9.20 -23.04
CA LYS A 296 -0.85 9.32 -21.64
C LYS A 296 -1.65 8.11 -21.13
N LEU A 297 -1.58 7.00 -21.84
CA LEU A 297 -2.13 5.70 -21.44
C LEU A 297 -1.02 4.86 -20.81
N MET A 298 -1.37 4.13 -19.76
CA MET A 298 -0.50 3.18 -19.08
C MET A 298 -1.24 1.86 -18.89
N PRO A 299 -1.14 0.92 -19.87
CA PRO A 299 -1.57 -0.44 -19.63
C PRO A 299 -0.73 -1.08 -18.52
N LEU A 300 -1.36 -1.95 -17.76
CA LEU A 300 -0.73 -2.69 -16.68
C LEU A 300 -1.26 -4.11 -16.58
N MET A 301 -0.42 -4.99 -16.07
CA MET A 301 -0.77 -6.33 -15.65
C MET A 301 -0.16 -6.58 -14.27
N LYS A 302 -0.94 -7.15 -13.35
CA LYS A 302 -0.51 -7.48 -12.00
C LYS A 302 -0.96 -8.90 -11.67
N TYR A 303 -0.04 -9.71 -11.21
CA TYR A 303 -0.34 -10.98 -10.56
C TYR A 303 -0.07 -10.85 -9.06
N GLU A 304 -0.98 -11.35 -8.26
CA GLU A 304 -0.83 -11.37 -6.80
C GLU A 304 -1.30 -12.70 -6.22
N THR A 305 -0.69 -13.10 -5.11
CA THR A 305 -1.09 -14.26 -4.33
C THR A 305 -0.91 -14.00 -2.85
N TYR A 306 -1.79 -14.56 -2.04
CA TYR A 306 -1.74 -14.49 -0.59
C TYR A 306 -2.16 -15.83 0.00
N ASP A 307 -1.33 -16.37 0.89
CA ASP A 307 -1.56 -17.58 1.64
C ASP A 307 -1.69 -17.20 3.13
N SER A 308 -2.85 -17.40 3.69
CA SER A 308 -3.17 -17.01 5.07
C SER A 308 -2.73 -18.03 6.11
N ASP A 309 -2.43 -19.29 5.71
CA ASP A 309 -1.96 -20.36 6.61
C ASP A 309 -1.07 -21.36 5.86
N MET A 310 0.24 -21.07 5.83
CA MET A 310 1.26 -21.90 5.16
C MET A 310 1.46 -23.29 5.76
N GLU A 311 0.91 -23.57 6.94
CA GLU A 311 1.07 -24.86 7.63
C GLU A 311 -0.02 -25.87 7.26
N LYS A 312 -0.99 -25.45 6.44
CA LYS A 312 -2.03 -26.31 5.92
C LYS A 312 -1.55 -27.09 4.71
N GLU A 313 -1.80 -28.40 4.69
CA GLU A 313 -1.45 -29.28 3.58
C GLU A 313 -2.28 -28.99 2.32
N ASP A 314 -1.83 -29.50 1.17
CA ASP A 314 -2.31 -29.15 -0.17
C ASP A 314 -3.83 -29.23 -0.39
N PHE A 315 -4.53 -30.12 0.30
CA PHE A 315 -6.00 -30.21 0.21
C PHE A 315 -6.74 -29.02 0.83
N ASP A 316 -6.14 -28.39 1.83
CA ASP A 316 -6.70 -27.22 2.51
C ASP A 316 -6.15 -25.91 1.96
N HIS A 317 -5.07 -25.94 1.15
CA HIS A 317 -4.43 -24.73 0.60
C HIS A 317 -5.38 -23.88 -0.23
N SER A 318 -6.30 -24.48 -0.95
CA SER A 318 -7.28 -23.75 -1.76
C SER A 318 -8.17 -22.82 -0.92
N ALA A 319 -8.45 -23.19 0.34
CA ALA A 319 -9.23 -22.35 1.26
C ALA A 319 -8.41 -21.18 1.85
N TYR A 320 -7.09 -21.30 1.89
CA TYR A 320 -6.19 -20.33 2.53
C TYR A 320 -5.41 -19.48 1.53
N ARG A 321 -5.16 -20.01 0.34
CA ARG A 321 -4.46 -19.30 -0.73
C ARG A 321 -5.47 -18.67 -1.68
N THR A 322 -5.29 -17.39 -1.93
CA THR A 322 -6.02 -16.64 -2.96
C THR A 322 -5.03 -16.03 -3.94
N SER A 323 -5.35 -16.08 -5.22
CA SER A 323 -4.54 -15.48 -6.28
C SER A 323 -5.42 -14.65 -7.19
N ALA A 324 -4.86 -13.61 -7.79
CA ALA A 324 -5.58 -12.78 -8.74
C ALA A 324 -4.66 -12.28 -9.85
N LEU A 325 -5.22 -12.17 -11.04
CA LEU A 325 -4.60 -11.53 -12.19
C LEU A 325 -5.39 -10.25 -12.51
N THR A 326 -4.75 -9.10 -12.41
CA THR A 326 -5.38 -7.82 -12.73
C THR A 326 -4.86 -7.30 -14.06
N PHE A 327 -5.76 -7.04 -14.98
CA PHE A 327 -5.53 -6.28 -16.20
C PHE A 327 -6.02 -4.86 -15.98
N GLY A 328 -5.16 -3.87 -16.23
CA GLY A 328 -5.52 -2.48 -15.95
C GLY A 328 -5.09 -1.52 -17.06
N MET A 329 -5.75 -0.38 -17.05
CA MET A 329 -5.43 0.76 -17.89
C MET A 329 -5.58 2.04 -17.07
N ASN A 330 -4.52 2.85 -17.02
CA ASN A 330 -4.56 4.19 -16.48
C ASN A 330 -4.51 5.19 -17.65
N TYR A 331 -5.35 6.21 -17.62
CA TYR A 331 -5.30 7.35 -18.52
C TYR A 331 -5.09 8.63 -17.73
N TYR A 332 -3.98 9.32 -17.98
CA TYR A 332 -3.62 10.57 -17.33
C TYR A 332 -4.12 11.74 -18.20
N ALA A 333 -5.35 12.19 -17.97
CA ALA A 333 -5.91 13.31 -18.73
C ALA A 333 -5.04 14.57 -18.58
N ASN A 334 -4.63 14.84 -17.33
CA ASN A 334 -3.65 15.88 -16.93
C ASN A 334 -3.04 15.49 -15.57
N ASP A 335 -2.28 16.38 -14.95
CA ASP A 335 -1.60 16.14 -13.66
C ASP A 335 -2.59 15.98 -12.48
N TRP A 336 -3.82 16.42 -12.64
CA TRP A 336 -4.87 16.43 -11.62
C TRP A 336 -5.87 15.28 -11.78
N VAL A 337 -6.11 14.84 -13.02
CA VAL A 337 -7.18 13.90 -13.36
C VAL A 337 -6.62 12.62 -13.97
N ARG A 338 -6.93 11.50 -13.34
CA ARG A 338 -6.61 10.16 -13.81
C ARG A 338 -7.86 9.29 -13.87
N LEU A 339 -8.04 8.59 -14.98
CA LEU A 339 -9.04 7.54 -15.12
C LEU A 339 -8.34 6.19 -14.99
N GLN A 340 -8.93 5.27 -14.25
CA GLN A 340 -8.42 3.92 -14.06
C GLN A 340 -9.50 2.90 -14.37
N LEU A 341 -9.11 1.85 -15.10
CA LEU A 341 -9.93 0.66 -15.35
C LEU A 341 -9.12 -0.54 -14.90
N ASN A 342 -9.71 -1.40 -14.07
CA ASN A 342 -9.11 -2.68 -13.67
C ASN A 342 -10.14 -3.79 -13.84
N TYR A 343 -9.73 -4.89 -14.46
CA TYR A 343 -10.43 -6.16 -14.42
C TYR A 343 -9.61 -7.12 -13.56
N LEU A 344 -10.22 -7.60 -12.48
CA LEU A 344 -9.61 -8.55 -11.56
C LEU A 344 -10.20 -9.92 -11.85
N TYR A 345 -9.36 -10.80 -12.35
CA TYR A 345 -9.62 -12.23 -12.49
C TYR A 345 -9.12 -12.91 -11.22
N ASN A 346 -10.05 -13.31 -10.35
CA ASN A 346 -9.71 -14.00 -9.11
C ASN A 346 -9.56 -15.49 -9.44
N ILE A 347 -8.46 -16.07 -8.99
CA ILE A 347 -8.12 -17.47 -9.21
C ILE A 347 -8.29 -18.17 -7.88
N GLU A 348 -9.35 -18.93 -7.73
CA GLU A 348 -9.62 -19.71 -6.53
C GLU A 348 -9.80 -21.18 -6.90
N THR A 349 -9.20 -22.04 -6.09
CA THR A 349 -9.44 -23.48 -6.20
C THR A 349 -10.50 -23.86 -5.20
N SER A 350 -11.63 -24.41 -5.66
CA SER A 350 -12.67 -24.92 -4.77
C SER A 350 -12.14 -26.12 -3.99
N SER A 351 -12.44 -26.18 -2.69
CA SER A 351 -12.07 -27.28 -1.78
C SER A 351 -12.95 -28.51 -1.94
N SER A 352 -13.53 -28.78 -3.12
CA SER A 352 -14.26 -30.00 -3.32
C SER A 352 -13.30 -31.18 -3.27
N THR A 353 -13.65 -32.21 -2.49
CA THR A 353 -12.90 -33.46 -2.32
C THR A 353 -12.71 -34.24 -3.64
N ASP A 354 -13.30 -33.78 -4.74
CA ASP A 354 -13.17 -34.36 -6.07
C ASP A 354 -12.03 -33.66 -6.83
N ILE A 355 -10.90 -34.33 -6.90
CA ILE A 355 -9.65 -33.93 -7.56
C ILE A 355 -9.84 -33.60 -9.08
N VAL A 356 -11.00 -33.86 -9.65
CA VAL A 356 -11.26 -33.81 -11.10
C VAL A 356 -12.02 -32.57 -11.55
N ASN A 357 -12.70 -31.81 -10.67
CA ASN A 357 -13.48 -30.64 -11.03
C ASN A 357 -13.04 -29.40 -10.22
N TYR A 358 -11.97 -28.74 -10.69
CA TYR A 358 -11.68 -27.37 -10.28
C TYR A 358 -12.75 -26.46 -10.87
N ASN A 359 -13.80 -26.20 -10.14
CA ASN A 359 -14.77 -25.18 -10.52
C ASN A 359 -14.27 -23.84 -9.97
N GLU A 360 -13.91 -22.96 -10.89
CA GLU A 360 -13.65 -21.57 -10.56
C GLU A 360 -14.91 -20.95 -9.95
N VAL A 361 -14.75 -20.25 -8.84
CA VAL A 361 -15.86 -19.54 -8.18
C VAL A 361 -16.08 -18.22 -8.94
N PRO A 362 -17.30 -17.93 -9.42
CA PRO A 362 -17.59 -16.64 -10.04
C PRO A 362 -17.44 -15.52 -9.01
N ASN A 363 -16.37 -14.74 -9.08
CA ASN A 363 -16.09 -13.64 -8.17
C ASN A 363 -15.18 -12.56 -8.79
N ASP A 364 -15.08 -12.55 -10.11
CA ASP A 364 -14.34 -11.53 -10.85
C ASP A 364 -14.89 -10.13 -10.62
N MET A 365 -14.07 -9.12 -10.81
CA MET A 365 -14.49 -7.75 -10.62
C MET A 365 -14.03 -6.83 -11.74
N LEU A 366 -14.91 -5.95 -12.17
CA LEU A 366 -14.59 -4.80 -13.00
C LEU A 366 -14.69 -3.53 -12.15
N LEU A 367 -13.60 -2.78 -12.09
CA LEU A 367 -13.50 -1.53 -11.33
C LEU A 367 -13.17 -0.39 -12.30
N MET A 368 -13.93 0.68 -12.24
CA MET A 368 -13.66 1.92 -12.96
C MET A 368 -13.57 3.06 -11.94
N GLN A 369 -12.54 3.86 -12.01
CA GLN A 369 -12.32 4.95 -11.07
C GLN A 369 -11.90 6.23 -11.79
N VAL A 370 -12.46 7.35 -11.36
CA VAL A 370 -11.95 8.68 -11.68
C VAL A 370 -11.24 9.22 -10.46
N GLN A 371 -10.00 9.63 -10.61
CA GLN A 371 -9.28 10.33 -9.54
C GLN A 371 -9.12 11.79 -9.92
N VAL A 372 -9.48 12.68 -8.99
CA VAL A 372 -9.22 14.12 -9.11
C VAL A 372 -8.42 14.56 -7.89
N LYS A 373 -7.21 15.10 -8.12
CA LYS A 373 -6.37 15.71 -7.08
C LYS A 373 -6.81 17.16 -6.86
N LEU A 374 -6.64 17.63 -5.63
CA LEU A 374 -7.00 19.00 -5.21
C LEU A 374 -5.75 19.87 -4.98
N ASN A 375 -4.68 19.65 -5.62
CA ASN A 375 -3.41 20.39 -5.58
C ASN A 375 -2.22 19.46 -5.74
#